data_235538412a181a2d797c3bda75e856ab
#
_entry.id   235538412a181a2d797c3bda75e856ab
#
_cell.length_a   1.000
_cell.length_b   1.000
_cell.length_c   1.000
_cell.angle_alpha   90.00
_cell.angle_beta   90.00
_cell.angle_gamma   90.00
#
_symmetry.space_group_name_H-M   'P 1'
#
loop_
_entity.id
_entity.type
_entity.pdbx_description
1 polymer ?
#
loop_
_entity_poly.entity_id
_entity_poly.type
_entity_poly.pdbx_seq_one_letter_code
_entity_poly.pdbx_strand_id
1 'polypeptide(L)'
;LELMELARHADFTAGTAAEDEAEADLIMSEELRSGLYAFDLVQKRAKRPVGVPDKSLARPVSKVGIVGAGLMASQLALLFAQRLEVPVVLTDIDSERIERGVGWVHDEIDKLLGRGRISPDRANRLKGLVTGSLSKDAFADADFVIEAVFEELKVKQQVFAEVEAVVSPTCVLATNTSSLSISEMARNLSHPERVVGFHFFNPVALLPLLEIVRAERTDDATVATAFAVGKTLRKSCVLIQDRPAFVVNRLLTRFLGEVIAAVDEGTDFAVADRALEPLGLPMSPFVLLQLVGPAVAHHVSETLHEAFPDRFGVSENLGRLVAAGKPGVYTWENGQPQVDPEVTALMVRGDNPQSEEQVRERALAALAEEARIMLDEGVVAEAADLDLCMLLGAGWPFHLGGITPYLDRTGVAERVTGARFSPRGVASLPAP
;
A
#
# COMPACT_ATOMS: atom_id res chain seq x y z
N LEU A 1 32.74 -7.56 -2.07
CA LEU A 1 33.98 -6.80 -1.80
C LEU A 1 35.22 -7.66 -2.01
N GLU A 2 35.26 -8.92 -1.52
CA GLU A 2 36.38 -9.83 -1.63
C GLU A 2 36.82 -10.06 -3.09
N LEU A 3 35.86 -10.33 -4.01
CA LEU A 3 36.14 -10.49 -5.44
C LEU A 3 36.72 -9.21 -6.07
N MET A 4 36.21 -8.03 -5.65
CA MET A 4 36.74 -6.75 -6.13
C MET A 4 38.19 -6.51 -5.65
N GLU A 5 38.52 -6.92 -4.44
CA GLU A 5 39.91 -6.86 -3.93
C GLU A 5 40.80 -7.88 -4.64
N LEU A 6 40.31 -9.10 -4.82
CA LEU A 6 41.04 -10.15 -5.59
C LEU A 6 41.31 -9.68 -7.03
N ALA A 7 40.32 -9.07 -7.71
CA ALA A 7 40.48 -8.57 -9.08
C ALA A 7 41.60 -7.52 -9.27
N ARG A 8 42.05 -6.88 -8.18
CA ARG A 8 43.17 -5.91 -8.23
C ARG A 8 44.55 -6.57 -8.34
N HIS A 9 44.65 -7.86 -7.98
CA HIS A 9 45.92 -8.55 -7.82
C HIS A 9 45.99 -9.92 -8.54
N ALA A 10 44.86 -10.53 -8.82
CA ALA A 10 44.76 -11.83 -9.49
C ALA A 10 44.91 -11.69 -11.01
N ASP A 11 45.40 -12.73 -11.66
CA ASP A 11 45.27 -12.85 -13.11
C ASP A 11 43.81 -13.19 -13.51
N PHE A 12 43.51 -13.10 -14.79
CA PHE A 12 42.18 -13.34 -15.33
C PHE A 12 41.60 -14.71 -14.96
N THR A 13 42.43 -15.75 -15.03
CA THR A 13 42.02 -17.14 -14.76
C THR A 13 41.64 -17.34 -13.28
N ALA A 14 42.50 -16.84 -12.39
CA ALA A 14 42.25 -16.92 -10.95
C ALA A 14 41.03 -16.05 -10.54
N GLY A 15 40.89 -14.88 -11.15
CA GLY A 15 39.74 -14.01 -10.91
C GLY A 15 38.42 -14.67 -11.34
N THR A 16 38.36 -15.22 -12.55
CA THR A 16 37.19 -15.92 -13.07
C THR A 16 36.84 -17.15 -12.25
N ALA A 17 37.83 -17.94 -11.82
CA ALA A 17 37.58 -19.12 -10.99
C ALA A 17 36.96 -18.74 -9.64
N ALA A 18 37.39 -17.64 -9.03
CA ALA A 18 36.82 -17.15 -7.78
C ALA A 18 35.38 -16.56 -7.97
N GLU A 19 35.13 -15.92 -9.12
CA GLU A 19 33.76 -15.47 -9.50
C GLU A 19 32.83 -16.66 -9.69
N ASP A 20 33.27 -17.72 -10.41
CA ASP A 20 32.47 -18.94 -10.65
C ASP A 20 32.14 -19.65 -9.32
N GLU A 21 33.06 -19.72 -8.36
CA GLU A 21 32.82 -20.31 -7.04
C GLU A 21 31.81 -19.47 -6.25
N ALA A 22 31.96 -18.15 -6.20
CA ALA A 22 31.05 -17.25 -5.52
C ALA A 22 29.65 -17.25 -6.16
N GLU A 23 29.57 -17.35 -7.50
CA GLU A 23 28.31 -17.47 -8.23
C GLU A 23 27.60 -18.80 -7.90
N ALA A 24 28.35 -19.92 -7.84
CA ALA A 24 27.82 -21.22 -7.47
C ALA A 24 27.20 -21.18 -6.05
N ASP A 25 27.87 -20.56 -5.08
CA ASP A 25 27.39 -20.40 -3.72
C ASP A 25 26.12 -19.52 -3.69
N LEU A 26 26.11 -18.41 -4.42
CA LEU A 26 24.95 -17.51 -4.51
C LEU A 26 23.74 -18.19 -5.16
N ILE A 27 23.94 -18.97 -6.24
CA ILE A 27 22.89 -19.74 -6.92
C ILE A 27 22.24 -20.76 -5.97
N MET A 28 22.98 -21.28 -5.03
CA MET A 28 22.48 -22.23 -4.02
C MET A 28 21.95 -21.55 -2.76
N SER A 29 21.97 -20.22 -2.69
CA SER A 29 21.46 -19.47 -1.52
C SER A 29 19.93 -19.41 -1.48
N GLU A 30 19.40 -19.30 -0.27
CA GLU A 30 17.95 -19.06 -0.06
C GLU A 30 17.55 -17.66 -0.52
N GLU A 31 18.42 -16.68 -0.39
CA GLU A 31 18.21 -15.30 -0.82
C GLU A 31 17.96 -15.20 -2.32
N LEU A 32 18.73 -15.94 -3.14
CA LEU A 32 18.49 -15.97 -4.57
C LEU A 32 17.14 -16.63 -4.89
N ARG A 33 16.80 -17.75 -4.25
CA ARG A 33 15.50 -18.44 -4.46
C ARG A 33 14.34 -17.54 -4.08
N SER A 34 14.45 -16.86 -2.95
CA SER A 34 13.47 -15.88 -2.49
C SER A 34 13.36 -14.69 -3.43
N GLY A 35 14.50 -14.14 -3.87
CA GLY A 35 14.54 -13.04 -4.83
C GLY A 35 13.95 -13.41 -6.20
N LEU A 36 14.20 -14.63 -6.70
CA LEU A 36 13.58 -15.14 -7.93
C LEU A 36 12.06 -15.27 -7.80
N TYR A 37 11.57 -15.76 -6.65
CA TYR A 37 10.14 -15.81 -6.38
C TYR A 37 9.52 -14.42 -6.39
N ALA A 38 10.10 -13.45 -5.66
CA ALA A 38 9.63 -12.07 -5.66
C ALA A 38 9.66 -11.44 -7.06
N PHE A 39 10.73 -11.71 -7.83
CA PHE A 39 10.83 -11.26 -9.22
C PHE A 39 9.72 -11.86 -10.09
N ASP A 40 9.43 -13.14 -9.96
CA ASP A 40 8.37 -13.82 -10.70
C ASP A 40 6.98 -13.28 -10.33
N LEU A 41 6.75 -12.97 -9.05
CA LEU A 41 5.50 -12.30 -8.63
C LEU A 41 5.30 -10.98 -9.39
N VAL A 42 6.31 -10.12 -9.41
CA VAL A 42 6.22 -8.81 -10.06
C VAL A 42 6.18 -8.94 -11.59
N GLN A 43 6.94 -9.87 -12.20
CA GLN A 43 7.00 -10.00 -13.65
C GLN A 43 5.88 -10.83 -14.26
N LYS A 44 5.36 -11.81 -13.53
CA LYS A 44 4.34 -12.75 -14.04
C LYS A 44 2.98 -12.55 -13.34
N ARG A 45 2.90 -12.65 -12.02
CA ARG A 45 1.65 -12.57 -11.26
C ARG A 45 0.97 -11.21 -11.40
N ALA A 46 1.70 -10.11 -11.21
CA ALA A 46 1.17 -8.75 -11.34
C ALA A 46 0.62 -8.45 -12.75
N LYS A 47 1.13 -9.14 -13.79
CA LYS A 47 0.66 -8.98 -15.18
C LYS A 47 -0.51 -9.90 -15.52
N ARG A 48 -0.73 -10.96 -14.74
CA ARG A 48 -1.79 -11.98 -14.92
C ARG A 48 -2.47 -12.23 -13.58
N PRO A 49 -3.19 -11.23 -13.04
CA PRO A 49 -3.90 -11.38 -11.77
C PRO A 49 -4.96 -12.49 -11.90
N VAL A 50 -5.21 -13.18 -10.79
CA VAL A 50 -6.20 -14.28 -10.73
C VAL A 50 -7.56 -13.75 -10.29
N GLY A 51 -8.63 -14.40 -10.73
CA GLY A 51 -10.01 -14.04 -10.37
C GLY A 51 -10.55 -12.79 -11.07
N VAL A 52 -9.77 -12.19 -11.98
CA VAL A 52 -10.18 -10.97 -12.71
C VAL A 52 -11.10 -11.34 -13.88
N PRO A 53 -12.21 -10.62 -14.07
CA PRO A 53 -13.09 -10.79 -15.22
C PRO A 53 -12.40 -10.59 -16.56
N ASP A 54 -13.04 -11.09 -17.64
CA ASP A 54 -12.50 -10.95 -19.00
C ASP A 54 -12.31 -9.47 -19.35
N LYS A 55 -11.13 -9.16 -19.90
CA LYS A 55 -10.75 -7.80 -20.30
C LYS A 55 -11.66 -7.19 -21.37
N SER A 56 -12.37 -8.01 -22.15
CA SER A 56 -13.33 -7.53 -23.16
C SER A 56 -14.54 -6.83 -22.54
N LEU A 57 -14.80 -7.02 -21.26
CA LEU A 57 -15.86 -6.35 -20.51
C LEU A 57 -15.49 -4.91 -20.12
N ALA A 58 -14.21 -4.54 -20.23
CA ALA A 58 -13.75 -3.20 -19.85
C ALA A 58 -14.35 -2.13 -20.76
N ARG A 59 -14.87 -1.08 -20.15
CA ARG A 59 -15.42 0.09 -20.84
C ARG A 59 -14.31 1.10 -21.12
N PRO A 60 -14.35 1.84 -22.25
CA PRO A 60 -13.39 2.91 -22.52
C PRO A 60 -13.58 4.06 -21.50
N VAL A 61 -12.47 4.71 -21.14
CA VAL A 61 -12.47 5.88 -20.26
C VAL A 61 -11.89 7.04 -21.04
N SER A 62 -12.72 8.03 -21.36
CA SER A 62 -12.39 9.22 -22.13
C SER A 62 -12.33 10.50 -21.28
N LYS A 63 -12.90 10.48 -20.08
CA LYS A 63 -12.87 11.57 -19.10
C LYS A 63 -12.92 11.03 -17.67
N VAL A 64 -12.15 11.65 -16.79
CA VAL A 64 -12.06 11.28 -15.37
C VAL A 64 -12.52 12.45 -14.50
N GLY A 65 -13.37 12.14 -13.52
CA GLY A 65 -13.71 13.03 -12.41
C GLY A 65 -12.96 12.64 -11.14
N ILE A 66 -12.55 13.62 -10.36
CA ILE A 66 -11.92 13.41 -9.04
C ILE A 66 -12.67 14.28 -8.02
N VAL A 67 -13.25 13.65 -7.01
CA VAL A 67 -13.88 14.36 -5.89
C VAL A 67 -12.87 14.52 -4.77
N GLY A 68 -12.58 15.77 -4.42
CA GLY A 68 -11.51 16.20 -3.55
C GLY A 68 -10.39 16.91 -4.32
N ALA A 69 -9.72 17.85 -3.67
CA ALA A 69 -8.58 18.58 -4.21
C ALA A 69 -7.39 18.60 -3.20
N GLY A 70 -7.37 17.64 -2.28
CA GLY A 70 -6.27 17.44 -1.34
C GLY A 70 -5.06 16.77 -1.98
N LEU A 71 -4.07 16.40 -1.15
CA LEU A 71 -2.80 15.81 -1.61
C LEU A 71 -3.01 14.57 -2.49
N MET A 72 -3.82 13.60 -2.04
CA MET A 72 -4.06 12.36 -2.81
C MET A 72 -4.77 12.65 -4.12
N ALA A 73 -5.82 13.48 -4.11
CA ALA A 73 -6.57 13.87 -5.30
C ALA A 73 -5.69 14.53 -6.35
N SER A 74 -4.79 15.45 -5.94
CA SER A 74 -3.84 16.12 -6.83
C SER A 74 -2.81 15.15 -7.42
N GLN A 75 -2.27 14.20 -6.63
CA GLN A 75 -1.38 13.16 -7.14
C GLN A 75 -2.09 12.22 -8.13
N LEU A 76 -3.35 11.87 -7.86
CA LEU A 76 -4.19 11.09 -8.78
C LEU A 76 -4.43 11.85 -10.08
N ALA A 77 -4.80 13.14 -10.01
CA ALA A 77 -5.03 13.96 -11.20
C ALA A 77 -3.79 14.01 -12.10
N LEU A 78 -2.62 14.22 -11.52
CA LEU A 78 -1.36 14.20 -12.26
C LEU A 78 -1.10 12.84 -12.92
N LEU A 79 -1.31 11.73 -12.19
CA LEU A 79 -1.11 10.38 -12.71
C LEU A 79 -2.07 10.07 -13.86
N PHE A 80 -3.37 10.37 -13.69
CA PHE A 80 -4.38 10.16 -14.74
C PHE A 80 -4.07 11.00 -15.99
N ALA A 81 -3.78 12.29 -15.84
CA ALA A 81 -3.42 13.16 -16.96
C ALA A 81 -2.17 12.65 -17.71
N GLN A 82 -1.14 12.20 -17.00
CA GLN A 82 0.10 11.71 -17.60
C GLN A 82 -0.02 10.36 -18.32
N ARG A 83 -0.92 9.48 -17.86
CA ARG A 83 -0.97 8.08 -18.31
C ARG A 83 -2.15 7.75 -19.19
N LEU A 84 -3.33 8.28 -18.89
CA LEU A 84 -4.52 8.14 -19.74
C LEU A 84 -4.55 9.22 -20.84
N GLU A 85 -3.96 10.39 -20.57
CA GLU A 85 -3.97 11.56 -21.47
C GLU A 85 -5.39 12.02 -21.85
N VAL A 86 -6.34 11.91 -20.91
CA VAL A 86 -7.74 12.34 -21.03
C VAL A 86 -8.01 13.55 -20.12
N PRO A 87 -9.07 14.32 -20.35
CA PRO A 87 -9.52 15.37 -19.44
C PRO A 87 -9.74 14.82 -18.02
N VAL A 88 -9.24 15.55 -17.03
CA VAL A 88 -9.38 15.27 -15.60
C VAL A 88 -9.95 16.50 -14.93
N VAL A 89 -11.08 16.35 -14.24
CA VAL A 89 -11.74 17.44 -13.52
C VAL A 89 -11.68 17.17 -12.02
N LEU A 90 -11.12 18.10 -11.24
CA LEU A 90 -11.16 18.05 -9.78
C LEU A 90 -12.36 18.87 -9.27
N THR A 91 -13.04 18.36 -8.25
CA THR A 91 -14.05 19.12 -7.51
C THR A 91 -13.76 19.11 -6.01
N ASP A 92 -14.06 20.18 -5.34
CA ASP A 92 -14.05 20.27 -3.87
C ASP A 92 -15.16 21.24 -3.44
N ILE A 93 -15.43 21.31 -2.15
CA ILE A 93 -16.43 22.24 -1.57
C ILE A 93 -15.95 23.70 -1.57
N ASP A 94 -14.66 23.94 -1.81
CA ASP A 94 -13.99 25.21 -1.68
C ASP A 94 -13.12 25.50 -2.92
N SER A 95 -13.33 26.68 -3.54
CA SER A 95 -12.57 27.12 -4.72
C SER A 95 -11.08 27.25 -4.46
N GLU A 96 -10.67 27.71 -3.28
CA GLU A 96 -9.25 27.82 -2.92
C GLU A 96 -8.55 26.46 -2.85
N ARG A 97 -9.26 25.43 -2.39
CA ARG A 97 -8.74 24.05 -2.41
C ARG A 97 -8.56 23.53 -3.83
N ILE A 98 -9.55 23.81 -4.69
CA ILE A 98 -9.48 23.44 -6.12
C ILE A 98 -8.29 24.13 -6.78
N GLU A 99 -8.14 25.45 -6.60
CA GLU A 99 -7.04 26.22 -7.17
C GLU A 99 -5.68 25.71 -6.69
N ARG A 100 -5.55 25.40 -5.39
CA ARG A 100 -4.33 24.80 -4.84
C ARG A 100 -4.05 23.41 -5.42
N GLY A 101 -5.09 22.56 -5.56
CA GLY A 101 -4.93 21.22 -6.11
C GLY A 101 -4.50 21.23 -7.58
N VAL A 102 -5.17 22.04 -8.41
CA VAL A 102 -4.79 22.25 -9.83
C VAL A 102 -3.41 22.89 -9.93
N GLY A 103 -3.14 23.92 -9.11
CA GLY A 103 -1.85 24.59 -9.05
C GLY A 103 -0.71 23.62 -8.72
N TRP A 104 -0.90 22.76 -7.73
CA TRP A 104 0.08 21.71 -7.39
C TRP A 104 0.37 20.79 -8.58
N VAL A 105 -0.65 20.38 -9.34
CA VAL A 105 -0.46 19.56 -10.55
C VAL A 105 0.36 20.30 -11.59
N HIS A 106 0.08 21.57 -11.82
CA HIS A 106 0.83 22.41 -12.77
C HIS A 106 2.28 22.57 -12.36
N ASP A 107 2.55 22.81 -11.06
CA ASP A 107 3.90 22.93 -10.51
C ASP A 107 4.71 21.64 -10.69
N GLU A 108 4.10 20.48 -10.46
CA GLU A 108 4.77 19.19 -10.70
C GLU A 108 5.08 18.96 -12.19
N ILE A 109 4.17 19.36 -13.09
CA ILE A 109 4.43 19.33 -14.55
C ILE A 109 5.61 20.27 -14.91
N ASP A 110 5.68 21.47 -14.31
CA ASP A 110 6.78 22.40 -14.52
C ASP A 110 8.11 21.86 -13.98
N LYS A 111 8.11 21.17 -12.86
CA LYS A 111 9.30 20.47 -12.36
C LYS A 111 9.79 19.40 -13.33
N LEU A 112 8.87 18.65 -13.96
CA LEU A 112 9.24 17.66 -14.99
C LEU A 112 9.83 18.34 -16.23
N LEU A 113 9.24 19.44 -16.67
CA LEU A 113 9.76 20.25 -17.78
C LEU A 113 11.15 20.81 -17.45
N GLY A 114 11.32 21.43 -16.28
CA GLY A 114 12.61 21.99 -15.83
C GLY A 114 13.73 20.95 -15.71
N ARG A 115 13.37 19.67 -15.44
CA ARG A 115 14.32 18.55 -15.43
C ARG A 115 14.53 17.90 -16.80
N GLY A 116 13.96 18.44 -17.88
CA GLY A 116 14.05 17.88 -19.23
C GLY A 116 13.38 16.52 -19.40
N ARG A 117 12.45 16.16 -18.52
CA ARG A 117 11.74 14.85 -18.58
C ARG A 117 10.59 14.86 -19.60
N ILE A 118 10.06 16.02 -19.93
CA ILE A 118 9.01 16.24 -20.93
C ILE A 118 9.31 17.48 -21.76
N SER A 119 8.75 17.54 -22.99
CA SER A 119 8.86 18.72 -23.86
C SER A 119 7.89 19.82 -23.42
N PRO A 120 8.13 21.10 -23.84
CA PRO A 120 7.20 22.21 -23.59
C PRO A 120 5.78 21.92 -24.11
N ASP A 121 5.65 21.36 -25.32
CA ASP A 121 4.35 21.03 -25.90
C ASP A 121 3.59 19.99 -25.08
N ARG A 122 4.31 18.97 -24.56
CA ARG A 122 3.71 17.98 -23.68
C ARG A 122 3.29 18.60 -22.35
N ALA A 123 4.12 19.49 -21.77
CA ALA A 123 3.79 20.18 -20.53
C ALA A 123 2.51 21.01 -20.70
N ASN A 124 2.40 21.80 -21.75
CA ASN A 124 1.21 22.61 -22.05
C ASN A 124 -0.04 21.73 -22.25
N ARG A 125 0.09 20.62 -22.99
CA ARG A 125 -1.01 19.67 -23.18
C ARG A 125 -1.48 19.07 -21.84
N LEU A 126 -0.56 18.58 -21.01
CA LEU A 126 -0.89 17.98 -19.71
C LEU A 126 -1.58 18.98 -18.78
N LYS A 127 -1.10 20.22 -18.73
CA LYS A 127 -1.75 21.29 -17.93
C LYS A 127 -3.17 21.57 -18.44
N GLY A 128 -3.39 21.58 -19.75
CA GLY A 128 -4.71 21.78 -20.36
C GLY A 128 -5.70 20.63 -20.09
N LEU A 129 -5.22 19.44 -19.74
CA LEU A 129 -6.08 18.30 -19.38
C LEU A 129 -6.64 18.39 -17.97
N VAL A 130 -6.02 19.12 -17.04
CA VAL A 130 -6.42 19.18 -15.63
C VAL A 130 -7.14 20.48 -15.35
N THR A 131 -8.40 20.39 -14.96
CA THR A 131 -9.26 21.55 -14.64
C THR A 131 -9.93 21.35 -13.28
N GLY A 132 -10.52 22.42 -12.75
CA GLY A 132 -11.27 22.39 -11.51
C GLY A 132 -12.69 22.92 -11.68
N SER A 133 -13.63 22.45 -10.86
CA SER A 133 -15.01 22.90 -10.84
C SER A 133 -15.58 22.79 -9.43
N LEU A 134 -16.43 23.73 -9.00
CA LEU A 134 -17.21 23.62 -7.77
C LEU A 134 -18.41 22.69 -7.94
N SER A 135 -18.94 22.57 -9.18
CA SER A 135 -20.10 21.73 -9.46
C SER A 135 -19.70 20.34 -9.93
N LYS A 136 -20.36 19.32 -9.37
CA LYS A 136 -20.29 17.93 -9.85
C LYS A 136 -20.94 17.72 -11.23
N ASP A 137 -21.74 18.69 -11.73
CA ASP A 137 -22.26 18.66 -13.11
C ASP A 137 -21.14 18.57 -14.14
N ALA A 138 -19.93 19.03 -13.78
CA ALA A 138 -18.74 18.86 -14.61
C ALA A 138 -18.35 17.38 -14.88
N PHE A 139 -18.97 16.43 -14.16
CA PHE A 139 -18.79 14.98 -14.35
C PHE A 139 -19.83 14.33 -15.26
N ALA A 140 -20.81 15.08 -15.79
CA ALA A 140 -21.95 14.50 -16.53
C ALA A 140 -21.52 13.57 -17.68
N ASP A 141 -20.38 13.84 -18.32
CA ASP A 141 -19.77 13.07 -19.40
C ASP A 141 -18.52 12.27 -18.96
N ALA A 142 -18.30 12.10 -17.66
CA ALA A 142 -17.22 11.29 -17.13
C ALA A 142 -17.56 9.79 -17.21
N ASP A 143 -16.55 8.97 -17.57
CA ASP A 143 -16.67 7.52 -17.60
C ASP A 143 -16.13 6.85 -16.32
N PHE A 144 -15.31 7.58 -15.57
CA PHE A 144 -14.69 7.12 -14.34
C PHE A 144 -14.61 8.29 -13.34
N VAL A 145 -15.21 8.14 -12.17
CA VAL A 145 -15.10 9.12 -11.10
C VAL A 145 -14.48 8.46 -9.88
N ILE A 146 -13.43 9.06 -9.33
CA ILE A 146 -12.79 8.61 -8.09
C ILE A 146 -12.95 9.65 -6.99
N GLU A 147 -13.44 9.24 -5.80
CA GLU A 147 -13.42 10.09 -4.64
C GLU A 147 -12.14 9.86 -3.80
N ALA A 148 -11.58 10.97 -3.32
CA ALA A 148 -10.44 11.03 -2.41
C ALA A 148 -10.69 12.15 -1.37
N VAL A 149 -11.87 12.11 -0.77
CA VAL A 149 -12.32 13.03 0.27
C VAL A 149 -11.99 12.49 1.65
N PHE A 150 -12.43 13.20 2.69
CA PHE A 150 -12.20 12.83 4.08
C PHE A 150 -12.69 11.40 4.39
N GLU A 151 -11.93 10.66 5.23
CA GLU A 151 -12.17 9.25 5.54
C GLU A 151 -13.29 9.06 6.54
N GLU A 152 -14.52 9.37 6.11
CA GLU A 152 -15.76 9.24 6.88
C GLU A 152 -16.86 8.63 6.01
N LEU A 153 -17.48 7.54 6.46
CA LEU A 153 -18.45 6.76 5.70
C LEU A 153 -19.63 7.63 5.21
N LYS A 154 -20.20 8.47 6.08
CA LYS A 154 -21.34 9.31 5.73
C LYS A 154 -20.99 10.34 4.67
N VAL A 155 -19.81 10.94 4.75
CA VAL A 155 -19.32 11.91 3.75
C VAL A 155 -19.19 11.22 2.40
N LYS A 156 -18.59 10.02 2.36
CA LYS A 156 -18.41 9.26 1.12
C LYS A 156 -19.73 8.78 0.52
N GLN A 157 -20.69 8.35 1.35
CA GLN A 157 -22.04 8.00 0.91
C GLN A 157 -22.75 9.20 0.25
N GLN A 158 -22.65 10.38 0.87
CA GLN A 158 -23.22 11.60 0.31
C GLN A 158 -22.55 11.97 -1.02
N VAL A 159 -21.23 11.93 -1.09
CA VAL A 159 -20.47 12.21 -2.32
C VAL A 159 -20.88 11.27 -3.44
N PHE A 160 -21.00 9.97 -3.18
CA PHE A 160 -21.44 9.01 -4.20
C PHE A 160 -22.89 9.24 -4.66
N ALA A 161 -23.81 9.56 -3.75
CA ALA A 161 -25.18 9.89 -4.12
C ALA A 161 -25.25 11.15 -5.03
N GLU A 162 -24.47 12.17 -4.71
CA GLU A 162 -24.41 13.40 -5.51
C GLU A 162 -23.74 13.16 -6.89
N VAL A 163 -22.71 12.34 -6.95
CA VAL A 163 -22.06 11.97 -8.22
C VAL A 163 -22.97 11.08 -9.06
N GLU A 164 -23.64 10.10 -8.44
CA GLU A 164 -24.59 9.22 -9.13
C GLU A 164 -25.69 9.97 -9.84
N ALA A 165 -26.15 11.08 -9.26
CA ALA A 165 -27.24 11.90 -9.81
C ALA A 165 -26.87 12.60 -11.13
N VAL A 166 -25.58 12.79 -11.41
CA VAL A 166 -25.11 13.58 -12.56
C VAL A 166 -24.42 12.74 -13.65
N VAL A 167 -23.83 11.60 -13.30
CA VAL A 167 -23.08 10.77 -14.25
C VAL A 167 -23.96 9.73 -14.94
N SER A 168 -23.50 9.20 -16.08
CA SER A 168 -24.19 8.11 -16.77
C SER A 168 -24.28 6.85 -15.91
N PRO A 169 -25.28 5.96 -16.09
CA PRO A 169 -25.37 4.68 -15.38
C PRO A 169 -24.17 3.73 -15.60
N THR A 170 -23.41 3.93 -16.66
CA THR A 170 -22.23 3.13 -16.99
C THR A 170 -20.92 3.69 -16.44
N CYS A 171 -20.93 4.90 -15.86
CA CYS A 171 -19.76 5.51 -15.23
C CYS A 171 -19.31 4.69 -14.02
N VAL A 172 -18.04 4.36 -13.94
CA VAL A 172 -17.47 3.69 -12.76
C VAL A 172 -17.31 4.69 -11.63
N LEU A 173 -17.77 4.32 -10.44
CA LEU A 173 -17.60 5.08 -9.22
C LEU A 173 -16.54 4.41 -8.35
N ALA A 174 -15.37 5.01 -8.27
CA ALA A 174 -14.23 4.49 -7.53
C ALA A 174 -14.03 5.25 -6.21
N THR A 175 -13.51 4.57 -5.19
CA THR A 175 -13.10 5.18 -3.94
C THR A 175 -11.64 4.88 -3.64
N ASN A 176 -10.90 5.90 -3.18
CA ASN A 176 -9.54 5.72 -2.67
C ASN A 176 -9.50 5.51 -1.15
N THR A 177 -10.60 5.08 -0.54
CA THR A 177 -10.62 4.75 0.89
C THR A 177 -9.51 3.76 1.23
N SER A 178 -8.97 3.86 2.44
CA SER A 178 -7.92 2.98 2.94
C SER A 178 -8.43 1.89 3.88
N SER A 179 -9.66 2.02 4.41
CA SER A 179 -10.14 1.14 5.47
C SER A 179 -11.64 0.88 5.48
N LEU A 180 -12.44 1.79 4.90
CA LEU A 180 -13.90 1.71 4.97
C LEU A 180 -14.48 0.71 3.96
N SER A 181 -15.62 0.08 4.32
CA SER A 181 -16.32 -0.86 3.45
C SER A 181 -16.92 -0.18 2.22
N ILE A 182 -16.56 -0.69 1.04
CA ILE A 182 -17.09 -0.24 -0.24
C ILE A 182 -18.59 -0.59 -0.35
N SER A 183 -18.97 -1.76 0.15
CA SER A 183 -20.37 -2.24 0.16
C SER A 183 -21.27 -1.29 0.97
N GLU A 184 -20.77 -0.81 2.12
CA GLU A 184 -21.50 0.17 2.93
C GLU A 184 -21.62 1.53 2.24
N MET A 185 -20.55 1.96 1.54
CA MET A 185 -20.60 3.21 0.75
C MET A 185 -21.64 3.15 -0.37
N ALA A 186 -21.76 1.99 -1.01
CA ALA A 186 -22.67 1.78 -2.14
C ALA A 186 -24.11 1.43 -1.75
N ARG A 187 -24.39 1.19 -0.46
CA ARG A 187 -25.65 0.62 0.04
C ARG A 187 -26.91 1.32 -0.49
N ASN A 188 -26.88 2.63 -0.54
CA ASN A 188 -28.06 3.47 -0.84
C ASN A 188 -28.09 3.96 -2.30
N LEU A 189 -27.16 3.53 -3.15
CA LEU A 189 -27.11 3.92 -4.55
C LEU A 189 -28.11 3.12 -5.39
N SER A 190 -28.59 3.74 -6.45
CA SER A 190 -29.46 3.09 -7.44
C SER A 190 -28.71 2.06 -8.26
N HIS A 191 -27.40 2.30 -8.51
CA HIS A 191 -26.51 1.48 -9.32
C HIS A 191 -25.23 1.12 -8.53
N PRO A 192 -25.34 0.34 -7.42
CA PRO A 192 -24.18 -0.03 -6.60
C PRO A 192 -23.21 -0.99 -7.31
N GLU A 193 -23.67 -1.65 -8.41
CA GLU A 193 -22.85 -2.56 -9.22
C GLU A 193 -21.66 -1.89 -9.91
N ARG A 194 -21.69 -0.56 -10.04
CA ARG A 194 -20.62 0.24 -10.65
C ARG A 194 -19.62 0.83 -9.65
N VAL A 195 -19.75 0.47 -8.37
CA VAL A 195 -18.85 0.96 -7.31
C VAL A 195 -17.71 -0.02 -7.10
N VAL A 196 -16.49 0.50 -6.98
CA VAL A 196 -15.26 -0.29 -6.79
C VAL A 196 -14.26 0.45 -5.91
N GLY A 197 -13.54 -0.27 -5.06
CA GLY A 197 -12.38 0.27 -4.39
C GLY A 197 -11.20 0.37 -5.36
N PHE A 198 -10.48 1.50 -5.30
CA PHE A 198 -9.36 1.78 -6.18
C PHE A 198 -8.25 2.43 -5.34
N HIS A 199 -7.67 1.61 -4.44
CA HIS A 199 -6.84 2.06 -3.34
C HIS A 199 -5.38 2.18 -3.74
N PHE A 200 -4.90 3.43 -3.77
CA PHE A 200 -3.51 3.79 -4.01
C PHE A 200 -2.74 4.00 -2.71
N PHE A 201 -1.43 3.86 -2.82
CA PHE A 201 -0.50 4.13 -1.72
C PHE A 201 0.26 5.43 -1.96
N ASN A 202 0.49 6.20 -0.89
CA ASN A 202 1.24 7.45 -0.94
C ASN A 202 2.75 7.20 -0.78
N PRO A 203 3.63 7.75 -1.64
CA PRO A 203 3.36 8.62 -2.79
C PRO A 203 2.85 7.85 -4.03
N VAL A 204 1.75 8.35 -4.62
CA VAL A 204 1.08 7.69 -5.76
C VAL A 204 2.02 7.43 -6.94
N ALA A 205 2.96 8.33 -7.20
CA ALA A 205 3.90 8.20 -8.32
C ALA A 205 4.96 7.10 -8.12
N LEU A 206 5.28 6.76 -6.87
CA LEU A 206 6.38 5.87 -6.51
C LEU A 206 5.92 4.45 -6.22
N LEU A 207 4.86 4.29 -5.44
CA LEU A 207 4.38 2.97 -5.05
C LEU A 207 3.62 2.29 -6.19
N PRO A 208 4.07 1.12 -6.64
CA PRO A 208 3.53 0.48 -7.83
C PRO A 208 2.21 -0.28 -7.59
N LEU A 209 1.85 -0.58 -6.34
CA LEU A 209 0.65 -1.34 -6.01
C LEU A 209 -0.62 -0.52 -6.21
N LEU A 210 -1.65 -1.20 -6.67
CA LEU A 210 -3.04 -0.74 -6.68
C LEU A 210 -3.93 -1.90 -6.25
N GLU A 211 -4.57 -1.75 -5.09
CA GLU A 211 -5.60 -2.68 -4.62
C GLU A 211 -6.92 -2.34 -5.29
N ILE A 212 -7.45 -3.25 -6.09
CA ILE A 212 -8.79 -3.13 -6.70
C ILE A 212 -9.74 -3.97 -5.86
N VAL A 213 -10.63 -3.29 -5.15
CA VAL A 213 -11.49 -3.92 -4.14
C VAL A 213 -12.88 -4.13 -4.70
N ARG A 214 -13.27 -5.39 -4.81
CA ARG A 214 -14.59 -5.80 -5.28
C ARG A 214 -15.56 -5.83 -4.09
N ALA A 215 -16.55 -4.95 -4.11
CA ALA A 215 -17.66 -4.99 -3.18
C ALA A 215 -18.65 -6.09 -3.55
N GLU A 216 -19.56 -6.42 -2.64
CA GLU A 216 -20.54 -7.51 -2.81
C GLU A 216 -21.34 -7.41 -4.13
N ARG A 217 -21.72 -6.19 -4.51
CA ARG A 217 -22.55 -5.93 -5.69
C ARG A 217 -21.77 -5.47 -6.92
N THR A 218 -20.46 -5.28 -6.84
CA THR A 218 -19.62 -4.80 -7.97
C THR A 218 -19.68 -5.78 -9.14
N ASP A 219 -20.08 -5.29 -10.32
CA ASP A 219 -20.18 -6.12 -11.53
C ASP A 219 -18.81 -6.36 -12.20
N ASP A 220 -18.78 -7.36 -13.07
CA ASP A 220 -17.57 -7.77 -13.77
C ASP A 220 -17.06 -6.69 -14.74
N ALA A 221 -17.94 -5.90 -15.35
CA ALA A 221 -17.54 -4.83 -16.25
C ALA A 221 -16.86 -3.67 -15.51
N THR A 222 -17.32 -3.37 -14.30
CA THR A 222 -16.70 -2.38 -13.41
C THR A 222 -15.31 -2.83 -12.98
N VAL A 223 -15.16 -4.08 -12.52
CA VAL A 223 -13.86 -4.65 -12.16
C VAL A 223 -12.92 -4.66 -13.37
N ALA A 224 -13.38 -5.14 -14.53
CA ALA A 224 -12.57 -5.16 -15.75
C ALA A 224 -12.11 -3.77 -16.18
N THR A 225 -13.00 -2.75 -16.06
CA THR A 225 -12.67 -1.35 -16.36
C THR A 225 -11.62 -0.80 -15.36
N ALA A 226 -11.79 -1.07 -14.06
CA ALA A 226 -10.83 -0.67 -13.04
C ALA A 226 -9.44 -1.28 -13.32
N PHE A 227 -9.37 -2.58 -13.69
CA PHE A 227 -8.10 -3.21 -14.07
C PHE A 227 -7.49 -2.61 -15.34
N ALA A 228 -8.30 -2.30 -16.36
CA ALA A 228 -7.82 -1.66 -17.58
C ALA A 228 -7.23 -0.27 -17.30
N VAL A 229 -7.91 0.53 -16.48
CA VAL A 229 -7.43 1.84 -16.02
C VAL A 229 -6.13 1.66 -15.23
N GLY A 230 -6.11 0.82 -14.19
CA GLY A 230 -4.93 0.59 -13.36
C GLY A 230 -3.71 0.15 -14.16
N LYS A 231 -3.90 -0.72 -15.15
CA LYS A 231 -2.84 -1.15 -16.08
C LYS A 231 -2.32 0.00 -16.94
N THR A 232 -3.22 0.87 -17.45
CA THR A 232 -2.82 2.06 -18.22
C THR A 232 -2.04 3.04 -17.34
N LEU A 233 -2.41 3.15 -16.06
CA LEU A 233 -1.67 3.92 -15.05
C LEU A 233 -0.31 3.29 -14.68
N ARG A 234 0.03 2.13 -15.25
CA ARG A 234 1.24 1.33 -14.98
C ARG A 234 1.35 0.87 -13.53
N LYS A 235 0.21 0.52 -12.94
CA LYS A 235 0.14 -0.07 -11.62
C LYS A 235 0.10 -1.60 -11.68
N SER A 236 0.63 -2.24 -10.65
CA SER A 236 0.46 -3.65 -10.37
C SER A 236 -0.84 -3.83 -9.61
N CYS A 237 -1.88 -4.30 -10.32
CA CYS A 237 -3.22 -4.41 -9.76
C CYS A 237 -3.43 -5.79 -9.12
N VAL A 238 -3.98 -5.81 -7.92
CA VAL A 238 -4.41 -7.03 -7.22
C VAL A 238 -5.91 -6.94 -6.95
N LEU A 239 -6.65 -8.01 -7.25
CA LEU A 239 -8.07 -8.10 -6.94
C LEU A 239 -8.25 -8.54 -5.49
N ILE A 240 -9.03 -7.76 -4.75
CA ILE A 240 -9.25 -7.95 -3.31
C ILE A 240 -10.75 -7.91 -3.04
N GLN A 241 -11.23 -8.72 -2.10
CA GLN A 241 -12.59 -8.63 -1.60
C GLN A 241 -12.71 -7.50 -0.57
N ASP A 242 -13.90 -6.90 -0.51
CA ASP A 242 -14.23 -5.84 0.43
C ASP A 242 -14.20 -6.33 1.88
N ARG A 243 -13.09 -6.08 2.56
CA ARG A 243 -12.87 -6.36 3.97
C ARG A 243 -12.16 -5.17 4.62
N PRO A 244 -12.38 -4.88 5.90
CA PRO A 244 -11.78 -3.74 6.59
C PRO A 244 -10.26 -3.66 6.42
N ALA A 245 -9.78 -2.47 6.03
CA ALA A 245 -8.36 -2.13 5.79
C ALA A 245 -7.65 -2.97 4.70
N PHE A 246 -8.40 -3.73 3.89
CA PHE A 246 -7.93 -4.49 2.73
C PHE A 246 -6.78 -5.45 3.05
N VAL A 247 -5.69 -5.47 2.25
CA VAL A 247 -4.56 -6.38 2.50
C VAL A 247 -3.42 -5.68 3.21
N VAL A 248 -2.84 -4.65 2.59
CA VAL A 248 -1.58 -4.06 3.09
C VAL A 248 -1.78 -3.44 4.46
N ASN A 249 -2.80 -2.60 4.61
CA ASN A 249 -3.03 -1.91 5.88
C ASN A 249 -3.41 -2.88 7.00
N ARG A 250 -4.20 -3.91 6.71
CA ARG A 250 -4.60 -4.93 7.68
C ARG A 250 -3.38 -5.73 8.17
N LEU A 251 -2.53 -6.21 7.26
CA LEU A 251 -1.30 -6.94 7.62
C LEU A 251 -0.28 -6.06 8.33
N LEU A 252 -0.05 -4.83 7.84
CA LEU A 252 0.88 -3.89 8.50
C LEU A 252 0.42 -3.53 9.91
N THR A 253 -0.87 -3.22 10.08
CA THR A 253 -1.40 -2.86 11.41
C THR A 253 -1.31 -4.04 12.37
N ARG A 254 -1.56 -5.28 11.90
CA ARG A 254 -1.40 -6.46 12.75
C ARG A 254 0.06 -6.70 13.13
N PHE A 255 0.97 -6.57 12.18
CA PHE A 255 2.41 -6.79 12.34
C PHE A 255 3.06 -5.72 13.22
N LEU A 256 2.85 -4.45 12.89
CA LEU A 256 3.45 -3.33 13.62
C LEU A 256 2.71 -3.01 14.92
N GLY A 257 1.45 -3.38 15.03
CA GLY A 257 0.68 -3.26 16.27
C GLY A 257 1.30 -4.01 17.44
N GLU A 258 1.95 -5.15 17.17
CA GLU A 258 2.67 -5.91 18.19
C GLU A 258 3.94 -5.19 18.68
N VAL A 259 4.59 -4.40 17.82
CA VAL A 259 5.73 -3.56 18.20
C VAL A 259 5.28 -2.41 19.10
N ILE A 260 4.16 -1.78 18.75
CA ILE A 260 3.55 -0.71 19.58
C ILE A 260 3.10 -1.28 20.93
N ALA A 261 2.43 -2.44 20.92
CA ALA A 261 1.97 -3.11 22.15
C ALA A 261 3.14 -3.47 23.08
N ALA A 262 4.27 -3.89 22.54
CA ALA A 262 5.46 -4.15 23.34
C ALA A 262 5.96 -2.89 24.08
N VAL A 263 5.86 -1.71 23.44
CA VAL A 263 6.19 -0.42 24.10
C VAL A 263 5.17 -0.10 25.19
N ASP A 264 3.88 -0.31 24.93
CA ASP A 264 2.83 -0.12 25.93
C ASP A 264 3.05 -1.04 27.14
N GLU A 265 3.54 -2.25 26.94
CA GLU A 265 3.87 -3.23 27.98
C GLU A 265 5.18 -2.92 28.73
N GLY A 266 5.97 -1.94 28.31
CA GLY A 266 7.15 -1.47 29.02
C GLY A 266 8.48 -1.58 28.30
N THR A 267 8.48 -2.15 27.07
CA THR A 267 9.70 -2.22 26.24
C THR A 267 10.15 -0.82 25.83
N ASP A 268 11.44 -0.57 25.83
CA ASP A 268 11.99 0.70 25.36
C ASP A 268 11.77 0.87 23.84
N PHE A 269 11.50 2.10 23.41
CA PHE A 269 11.29 2.43 22.00
C PHE A 269 12.41 1.93 21.09
N ALA A 270 13.66 2.16 21.49
CA ALA A 270 14.80 1.77 20.67
C ALA A 270 14.96 0.24 20.57
N VAL A 271 14.57 -0.51 21.60
CA VAL A 271 14.56 -1.98 21.58
C VAL A 271 13.44 -2.48 20.68
N ALA A 272 12.23 -1.95 20.82
CA ALA A 272 11.08 -2.34 20.01
C ALA A 272 11.30 -2.01 18.51
N ASP A 273 11.89 -0.84 18.21
CA ASP A 273 12.17 -0.41 16.83
C ASP A 273 13.21 -1.27 16.15
N ARG A 274 14.28 -1.66 16.86
CA ARG A 274 15.32 -2.56 16.32
C ARG A 274 14.88 -4.02 16.21
N ALA A 275 13.80 -4.40 16.85
CA ALA A 275 13.32 -5.78 16.81
C ALA A 275 13.15 -6.34 15.39
N LEU A 276 12.76 -5.49 14.44
CA LEU A 276 12.54 -5.87 13.04
C LEU A 276 13.74 -5.59 12.12
N GLU A 277 14.84 -5.05 12.63
CA GLU A 277 16.05 -4.76 11.84
C GLU A 277 16.60 -5.98 11.08
N PRO A 278 16.63 -7.20 11.65
CA PRO A 278 17.08 -8.39 10.93
C PRO A 278 16.27 -8.75 9.68
N LEU A 279 15.06 -8.21 9.52
CA LEU A 279 14.24 -8.39 8.31
C LEU A 279 14.72 -7.51 7.14
N GLY A 280 15.52 -6.48 7.40
CA GLY A 280 15.99 -5.55 6.38
C GLY A 280 14.87 -4.70 5.77
N LEU A 281 13.86 -4.34 6.54
CA LEU A 281 12.77 -3.44 6.12
C LEU A 281 13.33 -2.08 5.71
N PRO A 282 12.72 -1.37 4.74
CA PRO A 282 13.23 -0.08 4.25
C PRO A 282 13.19 1.02 5.31
N MET A 283 12.37 0.87 6.31
CA MET A 283 12.22 1.79 7.45
C MET A 283 11.93 0.99 8.71
N SER A 284 12.39 1.51 9.85
CA SER A 284 12.00 0.96 11.14
C SER A 284 10.53 1.28 11.46
N PRO A 285 9.89 0.51 12.36
CA PRO A 285 8.47 0.69 12.71
C PRO A 285 8.07 2.12 13.05
N PHE A 286 8.84 2.80 13.90
CA PHE A 286 8.49 4.16 14.33
C PHE A 286 8.87 5.25 13.32
N VAL A 287 9.84 5.00 12.44
CA VAL A 287 10.10 5.87 11.27
C VAL A 287 8.94 5.77 10.28
N LEU A 288 8.43 4.56 10.04
CA LEU A 288 7.24 4.37 9.20
C LEU A 288 5.99 5.00 9.82
N LEU A 289 5.78 4.85 11.13
CA LEU A 289 4.69 5.51 11.86
C LEU A 289 4.73 7.03 11.67
N GLN A 290 5.93 7.63 11.75
CA GLN A 290 6.11 9.07 11.55
C GLN A 290 5.84 9.49 10.10
N LEU A 291 6.21 8.67 9.11
CA LEU A 291 5.96 8.94 7.69
C LEU A 291 4.45 8.86 7.36
N VAL A 292 3.76 7.86 7.87
CA VAL A 292 2.31 7.67 7.67
C VAL A 292 1.51 8.71 8.45
N GLY A 293 2.00 9.08 9.62
CA GLY A 293 1.38 9.97 10.59
C GLY A 293 0.61 9.19 11.67
N PRO A 294 0.88 9.50 12.96
CA PRO A 294 0.25 8.81 14.09
C PRO A 294 -1.28 8.83 14.06
N ALA A 295 -1.89 9.93 13.62
CA ALA A 295 -3.34 10.06 13.53
C ALA A 295 -3.96 9.08 12.52
N VAL A 296 -3.30 8.85 11.38
CA VAL A 296 -3.74 7.88 10.37
C VAL A 296 -3.60 6.47 10.91
N ALA A 297 -2.46 6.14 11.53
CA ALA A 297 -2.23 4.81 12.11
C ALA A 297 -3.21 4.51 13.24
N HIS A 298 -3.52 5.49 14.10
CA HIS A 298 -4.50 5.35 15.18
C HIS A 298 -5.90 5.08 14.62
N HIS A 299 -6.35 5.88 13.65
CA HIS A 299 -7.67 5.70 13.03
C HIS A 299 -7.82 4.32 12.35
N VAL A 300 -6.79 3.83 11.66
CA VAL A 300 -6.81 2.48 11.06
C VAL A 300 -6.88 1.41 12.16
N SER A 301 -6.15 1.59 13.27
CA SER A 301 -6.22 0.67 14.41
C SER A 301 -7.61 0.64 15.06
N GLU A 302 -8.27 1.80 15.22
CA GLU A 302 -9.65 1.87 15.71
C GLU A 302 -10.63 1.16 14.76
N THR A 303 -10.53 1.40 13.46
CA THR A 303 -11.37 0.74 12.43
C THR A 303 -11.19 -0.78 12.46
N LEU A 304 -9.96 -1.25 12.59
CA LEU A 304 -9.67 -2.68 12.67
C LEU A 304 -10.08 -3.30 14.00
N HIS A 305 -9.93 -2.57 15.10
CA HIS A 305 -10.42 -3.01 16.41
C HIS A 305 -11.96 -3.13 16.44
N GLU A 306 -12.66 -2.17 15.87
CA GLU A 306 -14.12 -2.24 15.75
C GLU A 306 -14.56 -3.46 14.94
N ALA A 307 -13.86 -3.77 13.86
CA ALA A 307 -14.16 -4.93 13.01
C ALA A 307 -13.72 -6.27 13.60
N PHE A 308 -12.59 -6.29 14.33
CA PHE A 308 -11.91 -7.49 14.81
C PHE A 308 -11.33 -7.29 16.22
N PRO A 309 -12.17 -7.09 17.25
CA PRO A 309 -11.73 -6.68 18.61
C PRO A 309 -10.77 -7.67 19.28
N ASP A 310 -10.90 -8.96 18.97
CA ASP A 310 -10.06 -10.00 19.58
C ASP A 310 -8.64 -10.06 19.00
N ARG A 311 -8.38 -9.40 17.88
CA ARG A 311 -7.11 -9.50 17.13
C ARG A 311 -6.35 -8.19 17.02
N PHE A 312 -7.05 -7.08 17.01
CA PHE A 312 -6.46 -5.75 16.87
C PHE A 312 -6.68 -4.94 18.13
N GLY A 313 -5.59 -4.57 18.81
CA GLY A 313 -5.62 -3.63 19.93
C GLY A 313 -5.54 -2.18 19.45
N VAL A 314 -6.03 -1.27 20.28
CA VAL A 314 -5.81 0.18 20.11
C VAL A 314 -4.89 0.65 21.22
N SER A 315 -3.73 1.19 20.86
CA SER A 315 -2.76 1.71 21.81
C SER A 315 -3.24 3.06 22.38
N GLU A 316 -3.44 3.14 23.69
CA GLU A 316 -3.73 4.40 24.36
C GLU A 316 -2.56 5.39 24.25
N ASN A 317 -1.33 4.90 24.22
CA ASN A 317 -0.14 5.72 24.06
C ASN A 317 -0.08 6.36 22.68
N LEU A 318 -0.48 5.63 21.62
CA LEU A 318 -0.62 6.20 20.28
C LEU A 318 -1.70 7.30 20.27
N GLY A 319 -2.82 7.08 20.98
CA GLY A 319 -3.86 8.11 21.16
C GLY A 319 -3.34 9.36 21.86
N ARG A 320 -2.49 9.22 22.90
CA ARG A 320 -1.83 10.36 23.58
C ARG A 320 -0.88 11.12 22.67
N LEU A 321 -0.13 10.40 21.82
CA LEU A 321 0.75 10.99 20.82
C LEU A 321 -0.05 11.88 19.85
N VAL A 322 -1.18 11.37 19.36
CA VAL A 322 -2.10 12.09 18.47
C VAL A 322 -2.69 13.32 19.17
N ALA A 323 -3.19 13.17 20.40
CA ALA A 323 -3.77 14.27 21.18
C ALA A 323 -2.77 15.39 21.48
N ALA A 324 -1.49 15.04 21.65
CA ALA A 324 -0.40 16.00 21.82
C ALA A 324 0.10 16.65 20.53
N GLY A 325 -0.46 16.27 19.37
CA GLY A 325 -0.08 16.79 18.04
C GLY A 325 1.36 16.43 17.64
N LYS A 326 1.91 15.34 18.19
CA LYS A 326 3.27 14.91 17.87
C LYS A 326 3.31 14.23 16.49
N PRO A 327 4.30 14.57 15.63
CA PRO A 327 4.41 13.99 14.30
C PRO A 327 4.93 12.54 14.30
N GLY A 328 5.49 12.08 15.42
CA GLY A 328 6.06 10.73 15.58
C GLY A 328 6.82 10.59 16.89
N VAL A 329 7.60 9.53 16.98
CA VAL A 329 8.40 9.18 18.18
C VAL A 329 9.76 9.86 18.16
N TYR A 330 10.28 10.19 16.98
CA TYR A 330 11.65 10.68 16.80
C TYR A 330 11.74 12.17 16.48
N THR A 331 12.74 12.81 17.08
CA THR A 331 13.36 14.03 16.56
C THR A 331 14.63 13.66 15.79
N TRP A 332 15.08 14.53 14.88
CA TRP A 332 16.25 14.26 14.03
C TRP A 332 17.38 15.22 14.38
N GLU A 333 18.49 14.68 14.91
CA GLU A 333 19.69 15.41 15.20
C GLU A 333 20.82 14.92 14.29
N ASN A 334 21.41 15.83 13.50
CA ASN A 334 22.47 15.49 12.55
C ASN A 334 22.13 14.30 11.61
N GLY A 335 20.84 14.16 11.25
CA GLY A 335 20.36 13.07 10.40
C GLY A 335 20.19 11.73 11.12
N GLN A 336 20.36 11.68 12.44
CA GLN A 336 20.11 10.49 13.26
C GLN A 336 18.79 10.64 14.04
N PRO A 337 17.96 9.59 14.11
CA PRO A 337 16.75 9.61 14.92
C PRO A 337 17.11 9.53 16.41
N GLN A 338 16.50 10.40 17.19
CA GLN A 338 16.56 10.39 18.66
C GLN A 338 15.15 10.34 19.22
N VAL A 339 14.90 9.48 20.20
CA VAL A 339 13.58 9.44 20.83
C VAL A 339 13.29 10.80 21.48
N ASP A 340 12.16 11.41 21.11
CA ASP A 340 11.71 12.69 21.66
C ASP A 340 11.44 12.52 23.19
N PRO A 341 12.16 13.25 24.07
CA PRO A 341 11.93 13.19 25.51
C PRO A 341 10.50 13.56 25.90
N GLU A 342 9.86 14.47 25.16
CA GLU A 342 8.46 14.84 25.41
C GLU A 342 7.51 13.69 25.11
N VAL A 343 7.78 12.92 24.02
CA VAL A 343 7.03 11.71 23.72
C VAL A 343 7.22 10.67 24.81
N THR A 344 8.46 10.46 25.28
CA THR A 344 8.73 9.55 26.38
C THR A 344 7.96 9.93 27.66
N ALA A 345 7.81 11.23 27.94
CA ALA A 345 7.08 11.73 29.11
C ALA A 345 5.55 11.57 28.99
N LEU A 346 5.01 11.50 27.76
CA LEU A 346 3.58 11.27 27.52
C LEU A 346 3.16 9.82 27.74
N MET A 347 4.10 8.85 27.64
CA MET A 347 3.79 7.43 27.65
C MET A 347 3.51 6.90 29.04
N VAL A 348 2.47 6.08 29.14
CA VAL A 348 2.27 5.20 30.30
C VAL A 348 2.87 3.85 29.94
N ARG A 349 3.85 3.40 30.71
CA ARG A 349 4.57 2.17 30.46
C ARG A 349 4.09 1.08 31.41
N GLY A 350 3.93 -0.12 30.88
CA GLY A 350 3.78 -1.34 31.66
C GLY A 350 5.11 -1.75 32.34
N ASP A 351 5.10 -2.91 32.96
CA ASP A 351 6.22 -3.49 33.72
C ASP A 351 6.71 -4.84 33.13
N ASN A 352 6.37 -5.14 31.90
CA ASN A 352 6.74 -6.37 31.21
C ASN A 352 7.58 -6.11 29.93
N PRO A 353 8.81 -5.57 30.06
CA PRO A 353 9.66 -5.29 28.92
C PRO A 353 10.10 -6.59 28.22
N GLN A 354 10.15 -6.55 26.89
CA GLN A 354 10.53 -7.68 26.04
C GLN A 354 11.86 -7.43 25.33
N SER A 355 12.55 -8.51 24.99
CA SER A 355 13.75 -8.44 24.14
C SER A 355 13.39 -8.20 22.67
N GLU A 356 14.35 -7.74 21.86
CA GLU A 356 14.20 -7.58 20.41
C GLU A 356 13.71 -8.87 19.73
N GLU A 357 14.22 -10.02 20.15
CA GLU A 357 13.81 -11.33 19.62
C GLU A 357 12.36 -11.66 19.96
N GLN A 358 11.93 -11.44 21.22
CA GLN A 358 10.56 -11.69 21.65
C GLN A 358 9.56 -10.79 20.89
N VAL A 359 9.87 -9.50 20.71
CA VAL A 359 9.04 -8.57 19.93
C VAL A 359 8.96 -9.02 18.48
N ARG A 360 10.07 -9.41 17.85
CA ARG A 360 10.10 -9.92 16.48
C ARG A 360 9.28 -11.20 16.31
N GLU A 361 9.47 -12.18 17.21
CA GLU A 361 8.70 -13.43 17.15
C GLU A 361 7.21 -13.21 17.28
N ARG A 362 6.80 -12.33 18.21
CA ARG A 362 5.42 -11.93 18.42
C ARG A 362 4.82 -11.26 17.17
N ALA A 363 5.53 -10.32 16.58
CA ALA A 363 5.10 -9.64 15.35
C ALA A 363 4.96 -10.62 14.18
N LEU A 364 5.92 -11.52 13.97
CA LEU A 364 5.87 -12.54 12.92
C LEU A 364 4.75 -13.55 13.15
N ALA A 365 4.49 -13.94 14.40
CA ALA A 365 3.37 -14.82 14.72
C ALA A 365 2.02 -14.17 14.39
N ALA A 366 1.84 -12.91 14.76
CA ALA A 366 0.64 -12.14 14.45
C ALA A 366 0.45 -11.96 12.93
N LEU A 367 1.54 -11.71 12.19
CA LEU A 367 1.52 -11.63 10.72
C LEU A 367 1.09 -12.96 10.08
N ALA A 368 1.61 -14.09 10.58
CA ALA A 368 1.26 -15.42 10.08
C ALA A 368 -0.21 -15.77 10.32
N GLU A 369 -0.70 -15.50 11.53
CA GLU A 369 -2.09 -15.71 11.90
C GLU A 369 -3.03 -14.91 10.99
N GLU A 370 -2.79 -13.60 10.86
CA GLU A 370 -3.64 -12.72 10.07
C GLU A 370 -3.60 -13.06 8.58
N ALA A 371 -2.43 -13.40 8.03
CA ALA A 371 -2.29 -13.85 6.64
C ALA A 371 -3.11 -15.13 6.39
N ARG A 372 -3.12 -16.09 7.34
CA ARG A 372 -3.94 -17.31 7.24
C ARG A 372 -5.43 -16.97 7.24
N ILE A 373 -5.87 -16.17 8.18
CA ILE A 373 -7.27 -15.74 8.29
C ILE A 373 -7.73 -15.05 7.00
N MET A 374 -6.92 -14.18 6.44
CA MET A 374 -7.27 -13.48 5.20
C MET A 374 -7.41 -14.43 4.00
N LEU A 375 -6.61 -15.47 3.93
CA LEU A 375 -6.76 -16.52 2.90
C LEU A 375 -8.02 -17.35 3.12
N ASP A 376 -8.31 -17.73 4.35
CA ASP A 376 -9.49 -18.52 4.71
C ASP A 376 -10.79 -17.71 4.52
N GLU A 377 -10.76 -16.40 4.73
CA GLU A 377 -11.83 -15.45 4.43
C GLU A 377 -11.97 -15.14 2.92
N GLY A 378 -11.04 -15.60 2.08
CA GLY A 378 -11.03 -15.34 0.65
C GLY A 378 -10.83 -13.86 0.29
N VAL A 379 -10.11 -13.12 1.13
CA VAL A 379 -9.81 -11.69 0.85
C VAL A 379 -9.03 -11.54 -0.45
N VAL A 380 -8.14 -12.46 -0.72
CA VAL A 380 -7.41 -12.65 -1.98
C VAL A 380 -7.53 -14.09 -2.45
N ALA A 381 -7.20 -14.35 -3.71
CA ALA A 381 -7.33 -15.69 -4.29
C ALA A 381 -6.25 -16.66 -3.78
N GLU A 382 -5.03 -16.19 -3.58
CA GLU A 382 -3.87 -17.04 -3.27
C GLU A 382 -2.85 -16.30 -2.37
N ALA A 383 -2.01 -17.05 -1.67
CA ALA A 383 -0.91 -16.52 -0.86
C ALA A 383 0.03 -15.59 -1.64
N ALA A 384 0.25 -15.88 -2.92
CA ALA A 384 1.03 -15.06 -3.84
C ALA A 384 0.50 -13.62 -3.99
N ASP A 385 -0.80 -13.40 -3.78
CA ASP A 385 -1.39 -12.05 -3.82
C ASP A 385 -1.09 -11.26 -2.55
N LEU A 386 -1.06 -11.92 -1.37
CA LEU A 386 -0.59 -11.31 -0.11
C LEU A 386 0.87 -10.88 -0.25
N ASP A 387 1.71 -11.79 -0.78
CA ASP A 387 3.12 -11.51 -1.00
C ASP A 387 3.34 -10.34 -1.95
N LEU A 388 2.60 -10.30 -3.07
CA LEU A 388 2.67 -9.20 -4.04
C LEU A 388 2.24 -7.87 -3.42
N CYS A 389 1.16 -7.86 -2.63
CA CYS A 389 0.70 -6.68 -1.92
C CYS A 389 1.76 -6.17 -0.93
N MET A 390 2.36 -7.04 -0.15
CA MET A 390 3.36 -6.64 0.84
C MET A 390 4.69 -6.21 0.20
N LEU A 391 5.13 -6.86 -0.88
CA LEU A 391 6.32 -6.45 -1.63
C LEU A 391 6.16 -5.05 -2.24
N LEU A 392 5.02 -4.78 -2.87
CA LEU A 392 4.81 -3.57 -3.68
C LEU A 392 4.13 -2.43 -2.92
N GLY A 393 3.38 -2.72 -1.85
CA GLY A 393 2.65 -1.74 -1.06
C GLY A 393 3.32 -1.39 0.27
N ALA A 394 3.96 -2.37 0.92
CA ALA A 394 4.61 -2.20 2.22
C ALA A 394 6.15 -2.17 2.14
N GLY A 395 6.74 -2.48 0.98
CA GLY A 395 8.19 -2.53 0.83
C GLY A 395 8.82 -3.74 1.51
N TRP A 396 8.12 -4.88 1.61
CA TRP A 396 8.70 -6.11 2.11
C TRP A 396 9.95 -6.48 1.28
N PRO A 397 11.08 -6.85 1.89
CA PRO A 397 12.32 -7.03 1.17
C PRO A 397 12.28 -8.17 0.14
N PHE A 398 12.74 -7.88 -1.08
CA PHE A 398 12.77 -8.86 -2.18
C PHE A 398 13.62 -10.10 -1.86
N HIS A 399 14.71 -9.94 -1.12
CA HIS A 399 15.59 -11.06 -0.73
C HIS A 399 14.94 -12.01 0.27
N LEU A 400 13.86 -11.61 0.93
CA LEU A 400 13.04 -12.49 1.77
C LEU A 400 11.96 -13.25 0.98
N GLY A 401 11.70 -12.86 -0.28
CA GLY A 401 10.79 -13.51 -1.20
C GLY A 401 9.38 -12.96 -1.15
N GLY A 402 8.71 -13.07 -0.08
CA GLY A 402 7.38 -12.63 0.26
C GLY A 402 7.15 -12.88 1.73
N ILE A 403 6.04 -12.45 2.30
CA ILE A 403 5.74 -12.73 3.70
C ILE A 403 5.47 -14.22 3.90
N THR A 404 4.70 -14.85 3.01
CA THR A 404 4.28 -16.25 3.20
C THR A 404 5.42 -17.25 3.05
N PRO A 405 6.31 -17.19 2.04
CA PRO A 405 7.45 -18.10 2.00
C PRO A 405 8.48 -17.81 3.10
N TYR A 406 8.63 -16.58 3.55
CA TYR A 406 9.47 -16.27 4.70
C TYR A 406 8.95 -16.95 5.98
N LEU A 407 7.66 -16.82 6.27
CA LEU A 407 7.00 -17.45 7.41
C LEU A 407 7.05 -18.99 7.33
N ASP A 408 6.95 -19.54 6.12
CA ASP A 408 7.12 -20.97 5.87
C ASP A 408 8.53 -21.47 6.15
N ARG A 409 9.53 -20.73 5.68
CA ARG A 409 10.96 -21.10 5.79
C ARG A 409 11.47 -21.02 7.24
N THR A 410 10.97 -20.02 7.98
CA THR A 410 11.33 -19.85 9.40
C THR A 410 10.51 -20.74 10.34
N GLY A 411 9.57 -21.53 9.83
CA GLY A 411 8.70 -22.41 10.60
C GLY A 411 7.60 -21.69 11.41
N VAL A 412 7.50 -20.37 11.28
CA VAL A 412 6.47 -19.57 11.98
C VAL A 412 5.08 -19.97 11.50
N ALA A 413 4.89 -20.17 10.18
CA ALA A 413 3.62 -20.58 9.61
C ALA A 413 3.09 -21.89 10.24
N GLU A 414 3.89 -22.96 10.23
CA GLU A 414 3.48 -24.25 10.79
C GLU A 414 3.24 -24.16 12.31
N ARG A 415 4.12 -23.44 13.04
CA ARG A 415 3.99 -23.29 14.50
C ARG A 415 2.71 -22.56 14.91
N VAL A 416 2.34 -21.50 14.18
CA VAL A 416 1.24 -20.61 14.53
C VAL A 416 -0.10 -21.08 13.93
N THR A 417 -0.09 -21.49 12.66
CA THR A 417 -1.32 -21.81 11.92
C THR A 417 -1.55 -23.31 11.67
N GLY A 418 -0.61 -24.15 12.09
CA GLY A 418 -0.67 -25.58 11.88
C GLY A 418 -0.35 -26.06 10.46
N ALA A 419 -0.10 -25.15 9.53
CA ALA A 419 0.17 -25.49 8.13
C ALA A 419 1.04 -24.44 7.43
N ARG A 420 1.73 -24.86 6.39
CA ARG A 420 2.45 -23.97 5.48
C ARG A 420 1.47 -23.19 4.58
N PHE A 421 1.88 -22.02 4.11
CA PHE A 421 1.16 -21.26 3.09
C PHE A 421 1.37 -21.83 1.69
N SER A 422 2.57 -22.34 1.43
CA SER A 422 2.97 -22.84 0.11
C SER A 422 3.58 -24.23 0.19
N PRO A 423 3.54 -25.01 -0.89
CA PRO A 423 4.26 -26.29 -0.97
C PRO A 423 5.77 -26.09 -0.72
N ARG A 424 6.43 -27.16 -0.25
CA ARG A 424 7.89 -27.18 -0.12
C ARG A 424 8.54 -26.91 -1.46
N GLY A 425 9.63 -26.16 -1.47
CA GLY A 425 10.36 -25.77 -2.68
C GLY A 425 9.91 -24.43 -3.29
N VAL A 426 8.83 -23.84 -2.81
CA VAL A 426 8.46 -22.46 -3.19
C VAL A 426 9.34 -21.47 -2.44
N ALA A 427 10.05 -20.61 -3.19
CA ALA A 427 10.99 -19.61 -2.66
C ALA A 427 12.04 -20.17 -1.68
N SER A 428 12.39 -21.44 -1.81
CA SER A 428 13.37 -22.15 -0.99
C SER A 428 14.12 -23.19 -1.83
N LEU A 429 15.22 -23.70 -1.32
CA LEU A 429 15.89 -24.85 -1.93
C LEU A 429 14.92 -26.05 -1.97
N PRO A 430 14.98 -26.90 -3.02
CA PRO A 430 14.28 -28.17 -3.00
C PRO A 430 14.69 -28.97 -1.76
N ALA A 431 13.73 -29.66 -1.16
CA ALA A 431 14.08 -30.63 -0.12
C ALA A 431 15.03 -31.68 -0.71
N PRO A 432 16.07 -32.11 0.03
CA PRO A 432 16.99 -33.12 -0.43
C PRO A 432 16.28 -34.46 -0.71
#